data_2bc968a3892c22a383e9dc220847dd33
#
_entry.id   2bc968a3892c22a383e9dc220847dd33
#
_cell.length_a   1.000
_cell.length_b   1.000
_cell.length_c   1.000
_cell.angle_alpha   90.00
_cell.angle_beta   90.00
_cell.angle_gamma   90.00
#
_symmetry.space_group_name_H-M   'P 1'
#
loop_
_entity.id
_entity.type
_entity.pdbx_description
1 polymer ?
#
loop_
_entity_poly.entity_id
_entity_poly.type
_entity_poly.pdbx_seq_one_letter_code
_entity_poly.pdbx_strand_id
1 'polypeptide(L)' 'MYEYIKGIYKGVDRDYIIVENNGIGYKINTSGSTIAKTPKIGENILLYIQQIVREDFIGLYGFLTKEEINMF' A
#
# COMPACT_ATOMS: atom_id res chain seq x y z
N MET A 1 1.85 -11.04 10.75
CA MET A 1 1.20 -10.73 9.46
C MET A 1 0.42 -9.43 9.60
N TYR A 2 0.49 -8.58 8.60
CA TYR A 2 -0.18 -7.28 8.63
C TYR A 2 -1.57 -7.38 8.02
N GLU A 3 -2.54 -6.72 8.63
CA GLU A 3 -3.91 -6.64 8.11
C GLU A 3 -4.10 -5.35 7.30
N TYR A 4 -3.60 -4.25 7.82
CA TYR A 4 -3.72 -2.95 7.16
C TYR A 4 -2.63 -2.02 7.64
N ILE A 5 -2.43 -0.95 6.88
CA ILE A 5 -1.57 0.15 7.30
C ILE A 5 -2.34 1.46 7.18
N LYS A 6 -2.18 2.31 8.17
CA LYS A 6 -2.75 3.64 8.18
C LYS A 6 -1.64 4.64 8.42
N GLY A 7 -1.57 5.66 7.56
CA GLY A 7 -0.51 6.65 7.69
C GLY A 7 -0.72 7.80 6.74
N ILE A 8 0.37 8.51 6.44
CA ILE A 8 0.35 9.67 5.57
C ILE A 8 0.78 9.25 4.17
N TYR A 9 -0.04 9.59 3.18
CA TYR A 9 0.29 9.30 1.79
C TYR A 9 1.42 10.23 1.33
N LYS A 10 2.52 9.65 0.89
CA LYS A 10 3.71 10.43 0.50
C LYS A 10 3.92 10.46 -1.02
N GLY A 11 3.13 9.73 -1.77
CA GLY A 11 3.23 9.77 -3.22
C GLY A 11 3.31 8.39 -3.86
N VAL A 12 3.45 8.40 -5.17
CA VAL A 12 3.51 7.18 -5.98
C VAL A 12 4.80 7.19 -6.80
N ASP A 13 5.37 6.01 -6.99
CA ASP A 13 6.54 5.81 -7.85
C ASP A 13 6.36 4.48 -8.57
N ARG A 14 6.29 4.54 -9.91
CA ARG A 14 6.05 3.36 -10.75
C ARG A 14 4.72 2.69 -10.38
N ASP A 15 4.76 1.49 -9.82
CA ASP A 15 3.58 0.70 -9.46
C ASP A 15 3.43 0.50 -7.96
N TYR A 16 4.08 1.36 -7.16
CA TYR A 16 3.95 1.30 -5.71
C TYR A 16 3.73 2.69 -5.14
N ILE A 17 3.17 2.73 -3.94
CA ILE A 17 2.96 3.97 -3.21
C ILE A 17 3.76 3.96 -1.93
N ILE A 18 4.00 5.15 -1.39
CA ILE A 18 4.74 5.33 -0.15
C ILE A 18 3.77 5.82 0.91
N VAL A 19 3.71 5.10 2.02
CA VAL A 19 2.92 5.49 3.18
C VAL A 19 3.85 5.64 4.38
N GLU A 20 3.81 6.79 5.03
CA GLU A 20 4.60 7.04 6.22
C GLU A 20 3.79 6.75 7.47
N ASN A 21 4.35 5.92 8.35
CA ASN A 21 3.74 5.60 9.63
C ASN A 21 4.84 5.63 10.69
N ASN A 22 4.66 6.47 11.70
CA ASN A 22 5.63 6.63 12.80
C ASN A 22 7.05 6.95 12.30
N GLY A 23 7.15 7.76 11.26
CA GLY A 23 8.44 8.15 10.72
C GLY A 23 9.07 7.14 9.79
N ILE A 24 8.39 6.05 9.49
CA ILE A 24 8.90 5.02 8.58
C ILE A 24 8.10 5.08 7.27
N GLY A 25 8.80 5.17 6.15
CA GLY A 25 8.17 5.13 4.84
C GLY A 25 8.05 3.69 4.34
N TYR A 26 6.84 3.22 4.19
CA TYR A 26 6.56 1.87 3.70
C TYR A 26 6.31 1.90 2.21
N LYS A 27 6.99 1.04 1.48
CA LYS A 27 6.79 0.84 0.05
C LYS A 27 5.71 -0.24 -0.13
N ILE A 28 4.60 0.15 -0.72
CA ILE A 28 3.45 -0.75 -0.87
C ILE A 28 3.10 -0.87 -2.34
N ASN A 29 3.27 -2.07 -2.89
CA ASN A 29 2.89 -2.35 -4.27
C ASN A 29 1.38 -2.43 -4.37
N THR A 30 0.82 -1.96 -5.47
CA THR A 30 -0.63 -1.93 -5.62
C THR A 30 -1.01 -1.91 -7.09
N SER A 31 -2.32 -1.95 -7.36
CA SER A 31 -2.84 -1.92 -8.72
C SER A 31 -2.98 -0.49 -9.23
N GLY A 32 -3.04 -0.33 -10.55
CA GLY A 32 -3.27 0.98 -11.16
C GLY A 32 -4.59 1.60 -10.72
N SER A 33 -5.63 0.78 -10.50
CA SER A 33 -6.92 1.29 -10.06
C SER A 33 -6.83 1.88 -8.65
N THR A 34 -6.03 1.29 -7.77
CA THR A 34 -5.80 1.84 -6.43
C THR A 34 -5.02 3.15 -6.53
N ILE A 35 -3.98 3.18 -7.37
CA ILE A 35 -3.18 4.38 -7.56
C ILE A 35 -4.05 5.55 -8.02
N ALA A 36 -5.00 5.29 -8.90
CA ALA A 36 -5.90 6.32 -9.40
C ALA A 36 -6.84 6.87 -8.34
N LYS A 37 -7.01 6.17 -7.23
CA LYS A 37 -7.93 6.57 -6.14
C LYS A 37 -7.19 7.08 -4.91
N THR A 38 -5.89 7.31 -4.98
CA THR A 38 -5.15 7.80 -3.83
C THR A 38 -5.52 9.25 -3.51
N PRO A 39 -5.42 9.65 -2.24
CA PRO A 39 -5.67 11.05 -1.86
C PRO A 39 -4.51 11.94 -2.27
N LYS A 40 -4.57 13.19 -1.89
CA LYS A 40 -3.48 14.12 -2.12
C LYS A 40 -2.31 13.79 -1.19
N ILE A 41 -1.10 14.07 -1.66
CA ILE A 41 0.09 13.89 -0.83
C ILE A 41 -0.04 14.69 0.46
N GLY A 42 0.23 14.04 1.58
CA GLY A 42 0.10 14.64 2.90
C GLY A 42 -1.18 14.29 3.62
N GLU A 43 -2.15 13.69 2.93
CA GLU A 43 -3.40 13.27 3.57
C GLU A 43 -3.27 11.86 4.13
N ASN A 44 -4.16 11.52 5.06
CA ASN A 44 -4.20 10.17 5.64
C ASN A 44 -4.72 9.16 4.63
N ILE A 45 -4.18 7.96 4.68
CA ILE A 45 -4.62 6.86 3.85
C ILE A 45 -4.62 5.58 4.68
N LEU A 46 -5.58 4.70 4.41
CA LEU A 46 -5.63 3.37 4.99
C LEU A 46 -5.65 2.36 3.86
N LEU A 47 -4.73 1.41 3.91
CA LEU A 47 -4.65 0.34 2.91
C LEU A 47 -4.72 -1.00 3.61
N TYR A 48 -5.51 -1.91 3.07
CA TYR A 48 -5.49 -3.31 3.47
C TYR A 48 -4.33 -3.96 2.74
N ILE A 49 -3.43 -4.59 3.50
CA ILE A 49 -2.20 -5.10 2.94
C ILE A 49 -2.06 -6.60 3.13
N GLN A 50 -1.29 -7.17 2.22
CA GLN A 50 -0.91 -8.58 2.29
C GLN A 50 0.58 -8.67 2.05
N GLN A 51 1.28 -9.37 2.93
CA GLN A 51 2.71 -9.58 2.79
C GLN A 51 2.93 -10.80 1.89
N ILE A 52 3.78 -10.61 0.88
CA ILE A 52 4.15 -11.68 -0.02
C ILE A 52 5.63 -11.96 0.18
N VAL A 53 5.92 -13.23 0.48
CA VAL A 53 7.29 -13.69 0.69
C VAL A 53 7.61 -14.74 -0.37
N ARG A 54 8.63 -14.46 -1.15
CA ARG A 54 9.15 -15.41 -2.15
C ARG A 54 10.64 -15.60 -1.90
N GLU A 55 11.21 -16.56 -2.56
CA GLU A 55 12.61 -16.93 -2.37
C GLU A 55 13.56 -15.74 -2.48
N ASP A 56 13.29 -14.84 -3.42
CA ASP A 56 14.13 -13.67 -3.71
C ASP A 56 13.41 -12.35 -3.53
N PHE A 57 12.23 -12.36 -2.87
CA PHE A 57 11.42 -11.17 -2.77
C PHE A 57 10.53 -11.20 -1.53
N ILE A 58 10.56 -10.10 -0.79
CA ILE A 58 9.63 -9.86 0.30
C ILE A 58 9.01 -8.50 0.04
N GLY A 59 7.68 -8.46 -0.09
CA GLY A 59 7.01 -7.22 -0.40
C GLY A 59 5.63 -7.12 0.21
N LEU A 60 5.13 -5.89 0.28
CA LEU A 60 3.77 -5.61 0.71
C LEU A 60 2.94 -5.23 -0.50
N TYR A 61 1.77 -5.83 -0.60
CA TYR A 61 0.77 -5.45 -1.58
C TYR A 61 -0.44 -4.88 -0.84
N GLY A 62 -0.94 -3.75 -1.31
CA GLY A 62 -2.02 -3.07 -0.63
C GLY A 62 -3.10 -2.60 -1.58
N PHE A 63 -4.32 -2.52 -1.04
CA PHE A 63 -5.50 -2.10 -1.79
C PHE A 63 -6.41 -1.30 -0.85
N LEU A 64 -7.25 -0.46 -1.44
CA LEU A 64 -8.15 0.37 -0.66
C LEU A 64 -9.31 -0.40 -0.05
N THR A 65 -9.63 -1.59 -0.58
CA THR A 65 -10.71 -2.42 -0.05
C THR A 65 -10.23 -3.86 0.14
N LYS A 66 -10.83 -4.56 1.09
CA LYS A 66 -10.54 -5.98 1.30
C LYS A 66 -10.97 -6.85 0.13
N GLU A 67 -11.98 -6.42 -0.59
CA GLU A 67 -12.47 -7.16 -1.75
C GLU A 67 -11.39 -7.28 -2.83
N GLU A 68 -10.62 -6.22 -3.03
CA GLU A 68 -9.52 -6.25 -3.99
C GLU A 68 -8.44 -7.25 -3.59
N ILE A 69 -8.14 -7.35 -2.29
CA ILE A 69 -7.18 -8.31 -1.78
C ILE A 69 -7.66 -9.74 -2.04
N ASN A 70 -8.94 -10.00 -1.80
CA ASN A 70 -9.50 -11.35 -2.00
C ASN A 70 -9.45 -11.77 -3.45
N MET A 71 -9.48 -10.83 -4.38
CA MET A 71 -9.36 -11.10 -5.81
C MET A 71 -7.91 -11.22 -6.27
N PHE A 72 -6.99 -10.77 -5.46
CA PHE A 72 -5.57 -10.77 -5.79
C PHE A 72 -4.96 -12.16 -5.59
#